data_b752b2201c94edbdb44148e820bd6826
#
_entry.id   b752b2201c94edbdb44148e820bd6826
#
_cell.length_a   1.000
_cell.length_b   1.000
_cell.length_c   1.000
_cell.angle_alpha   90.00
_cell.angle_beta   90.00
_cell.angle_gamma   90.00
#
_symmetry.space_group_name_H-M   'P 1'
#
loop_
_entity.id
_entity.type
_entity.pdbx_description
1 polymer ?
#
loop_
_entity_poly.entity_id
_entity_poly.type
_entity_poly.pdbx_seq_one_letter_code
_entity_poly.pdbx_strand_id
1 'polypeptide(L)'
;MTGVQTCALPISLLKVFPRLEERRRNLGNQLSGGEQQMLAIARALMTSPKLLLLDEPMEGLAPIIVQELVKVIGEIVRAGEFAVIVVEQHARLALGLTTQAMVLDRGRVVHRAASEELLRDPATLDRLIAVA
;
A
#
# COMPACT_ATOMS: atom_id res chain seq x y z
N MET A 1 19.84 -13.29 -12.66
CA MET A 1 18.61 -12.76 -12.06
C MET A 1 17.43 -13.49 -12.67
N THR A 2 16.81 -14.37 -11.94
CA THR A 2 15.62 -15.10 -12.39
C THR A 2 14.43 -14.14 -12.37
N GLY A 3 13.98 -13.70 -13.54
CA GLY A 3 12.78 -12.89 -13.67
C GLY A 3 11.57 -13.67 -13.13
N VAL A 4 10.96 -13.18 -12.09
CA VAL A 4 9.71 -13.75 -11.56
C VAL A 4 8.63 -13.48 -12.59
N GLN A 5 8.04 -14.55 -13.13
CA GLN A 5 6.91 -14.44 -14.04
C GLN A 5 5.64 -14.19 -13.24
N THR A 6 4.79 -13.25 -13.69
CA THR A 6 3.47 -12.98 -13.10
C THR A 6 2.53 -14.19 -13.16
N CYS A 7 2.79 -15.15 -14.07
CA CYS A 7 2.02 -16.39 -14.19
C CYS A 7 2.12 -17.33 -12.97
N ALA A 8 3.03 -17.07 -12.03
CA ALA A 8 3.14 -17.84 -10.78
C ALA A 8 2.10 -17.42 -9.72
N LEU A 9 1.36 -16.33 -9.93
CA LEU A 9 0.33 -15.87 -8.99
C LEU A 9 -0.95 -16.71 -9.11
N PRO A 10 -1.60 -17.09 -7.99
CA PRO A 10 -2.92 -17.72 -7.98
C PRO A 10 -3.99 -16.85 -8.68
N ILE A 11 -4.94 -17.47 -9.33
CA ILE A 11 -6.04 -16.78 -10.03
C ILE A 11 -6.82 -15.85 -9.09
N SER A 12 -6.97 -16.23 -7.82
CA SER A 12 -7.63 -15.41 -6.80
C SER A 12 -6.92 -14.07 -6.57
N LEU A 13 -5.59 -14.06 -6.55
CA LEU A 13 -4.80 -12.82 -6.42
C LEU A 13 -4.81 -11.99 -7.70
N LEU A 14 -4.84 -12.61 -8.87
CA LEU A 14 -4.95 -11.87 -10.14
C LEU A 14 -6.25 -11.08 -10.24
N LYS A 15 -7.36 -11.57 -9.62
CA LYS A 15 -8.61 -10.80 -9.55
C LYS A 15 -8.49 -9.51 -8.74
N VAL A 16 -7.64 -9.52 -7.70
CA VAL A 16 -7.35 -8.34 -6.89
C VAL A 16 -6.42 -7.38 -7.63
N PHE A 17 -5.60 -7.89 -8.53
CA PHE A 17 -4.62 -7.12 -9.31
C PHE A 17 -4.88 -7.27 -10.83
N PRO A 18 -5.92 -6.63 -11.42
CA PRO A 18 -6.28 -6.80 -12.82
C PRO A 18 -5.14 -6.48 -13.80
N ARG A 19 -4.31 -5.48 -13.48
CA ARG A 19 -3.11 -5.12 -14.27
C ARG A 19 -2.12 -6.27 -14.38
N LEU A 20 -1.94 -7.05 -13.32
CA LEU A 20 -1.05 -8.22 -13.34
C LEU A 20 -1.65 -9.36 -14.17
N GLU A 21 -2.97 -9.49 -14.23
CA GLU A 21 -3.65 -10.46 -15.07
C GLU A 21 -3.40 -10.16 -16.56
N GLU A 22 -3.53 -8.90 -16.97
CA GLU A 22 -3.22 -8.44 -18.34
C GLU A 22 -1.76 -8.72 -18.72
N ARG A 23 -0.85 -8.65 -17.76
CA ARG A 23 0.60 -8.82 -17.91
C ARG A 23 1.13 -10.20 -17.54
N ARG A 24 0.26 -11.21 -17.32
CA ARG A 24 0.68 -12.53 -16.78
C ARG A 24 1.73 -13.27 -17.63
N ARG A 25 1.90 -12.91 -18.89
CA ARG A 25 2.92 -13.48 -19.78
C ARG A 25 4.22 -12.66 -19.84
N ASN A 26 4.24 -11.50 -19.22
CA ASN A 26 5.42 -10.63 -19.19
C ASN A 26 6.41 -11.11 -18.11
N LEU A 27 7.69 -10.88 -18.37
CA LEU A 27 8.73 -11.01 -17.33
C LEU A 27 8.66 -9.81 -16.36
N GLY A 28 9.12 -9.98 -15.15
CA GLY A 28 9.07 -8.92 -14.12
C GLY A 28 9.80 -7.64 -14.54
N ASN A 29 10.87 -7.74 -15.33
CA ASN A 29 11.61 -6.59 -15.85
C ASN A 29 10.91 -5.87 -17.03
N GLN A 30 9.81 -6.40 -17.53
CA GLN A 30 8.96 -5.80 -18.57
C GLN A 30 7.76 -5.07 -17.99
N LEU A 31 7.61 -5.09 -16.66
CA LEU A 31 6.54 -4.42 -15.93
C LEU A 31 6.91 -2.96 -15.65
N SER A 32 5.93 -2.07 -15.67
CA SER A 32 6.07 -0.69 -15.17
C SER A 32 6.36 -0.69 -13.67
N GLY A 33 6.87 0.43 -13.12
CA GLY A 33 7.13 0.55 -11.67
C GLY A 33 5.89 0.23 -10.82
N GLY A 34 4.71 0.70 -11.21
CA GLY A 34 3.46 0.40 -10.51
C GLY A 34 3.05 -1.07 -10.60
N GLU A 35 3.22 -1.71 -11.76
CA GLU A 35 2.98 -3.14 -11.92
C GLU A 35 3.97 -3.98 -11.11
N GLN A 36 5.23 -3.55 -11.02
CA GLN A 36 6.24 -4.18 -10.16
C GLN A 36 5.88 -4.06 -8.68
N GLN A 37 5.38 -2.90 -8.24
CA GLN A 37 4.90 -2.69 -6.89
C GLN A 37 3.70 -3.59 -6.57
N MET A 38 2.71 -3.65 -7.47
CA MET A 38 1.57 -4.57 -7.34
C MET A 38 2.03 -6.04 -7.26
N LEU A 39 3.02 -6.43 -8.08
CA LEU A 39 3.59 -7.78 -8.05
C LEU A 39 4.29 -8.08 -6.72
N ALA A 40 5.01 -7.10 -6.15
CA ALA A 40 5.65 -7.27 -4.84
C ALA A 40 4.63 -7.52 -3.73
N ILE A 41 3.55 -6.73 -3.69
CA ILE A 41 2.44 -6.91 -2.73
C ILE A 41 1.76 -8.27 -2.93
N ALA A 42 1.42 -8.62 -4.18
CA ALA A 42 0.79 -9.90 -4.49
C ALA A 42 1.65 -11.09 -4.03
N ARG A 43 2.96 -11.03 -4.21
CA ARG A 43 3.89 -12.06 -3.73
C ARG A 43 3.93 -12.15 -2.21
N ALA A 44 3.92 -11.03 -1.51
CA ALA A 44 3.84 -11.01 -0.05
C ALA A 44 2.54 -11.68 0.44
N LEU A 45 1.41 -11.42 -0.21
CA LEU A 45 0.12 -12.02 0.12
C LEU A 45 0.10 -13.55 -0.09
N MET A 46 0.89 -14.07 -1.02
CA MET A 46 1.00 -15.53 -1.25
C MET A 46 1.57 -16.29 -0.04
N THR A 47 2.26 -15.61 0.86
CA THR A 47 2.82 -16.23 2.07
C THR A 47 1.79 -16.39 3.19
N SER A 48 0.53 -15.99 2.96
CA SER A 48 -0.52 -15.96 3.97
C SER A 48 -0.07 -15.24 5.25
N PRO A 49 0.36 -13.96 5.15
CA PRO A 49 0.97 -13.25 6.26
C PRO A 49 -0.05 -12.99 7.37
N LYS A 50 0.41 -12.94 8.62
CA LYS A 50 -0.36 -12.41 9.75
C LYS A 50 -0.24 -10.89 9.87
N LEU A 51 0.83 -10.32 9.34
CA LEU A 51 1.13 -8.90 9.29
C LEU A 51 1.76 -8.57 7.93
N LEU A 52 1.21 -7.58 7.24
CA LEU A 52 1.76 -6.99 6.02
C LEU A 52 2.30 -5.59 6.34
N LEU A 53 3.57 -5.36 6.01
CA LEU A 53 4.22 -4.05 6.12
C LEU A 53 4.37 -3.47 4.73
N LEU A 54 3.82 -2.29 4.52
CA LEU A 54 3.93 -1.52 3.27
C LEU A 54 4.69 -0.22 3.58
N ASP A 55 5.90 -0.12 3.04
CA ASP A 55 6.78 1.03 3.21
C ASP A 55 6.80 1.86 1.93
N GLU A 56 6.25 3.06 1.99
CA GLU A 56 6.09 4.02 0.88
C GLU A 56 5.59 3.36 -0.43
N PRO A 57 4.49 2.58 -0.39
CA PRO A 57 4.06 1.78 -1.54
C PRO A 57 3.66 2.62 -2.75
N MET A 58 3.45 3.93 -2.59
CA MET A 58 2.98 4.83 -3.64
C MET A 58 4.08 5.77 -4.17
N GLU A 59 5.30 5.69 -3.60
CA GLU A 59 6.40 6.57 -3.98
C GLU A 59 6.82 6.38 -5.44
N GLY A 60 7.05 7.49 -6.15
CA GLY A 60 7.54 7.49 -7.53
C GLY A 60 6.55 6.99 -8.58
N LEU A 61 5.28 6.75 -8.22
CA LEU A 61 4.25 6.26 -9.13
C LEU A 61 3.44 7.40 -9.76
N ALA A 62 2.99 7.18 -11.00
CA ALA A 62 2.07 8.11 -11.65
C ALA A 62 0.72 8.17 -10.91
N PRO A 63 0.03 9.33 -10.87
CA PRO A 63 -1.21 9.52 -10.10
C PRO A 63 -2.30 8.48 -10.38
N ILE A 64 -2.45 8.06 -11.63
CA ILE A 64 -3.42 7.04 -12.01
C ILE A 64 -3.10 5.66 -11.39
N ILE A 65 -1.83 5.31 -11.30
CA ILE A 65 -1.36 4.06 -10.68
C ILE A 65 -1.52 4.13 -9.17
N VAL A 66 -1.25 5.29 -8.56
CA VAL A 66 -1.51 5.52 -7.13
C VAL A 66 -2.98 5.26 -6.80
N GLN A 67 -3.92 5.77 -7.60
CA GLN A 67 -5.35 5.55 -7.39
C GLN A 67 -5.74 4.06 -7.48
N GLU A 68 -5.20 3.34 -8.46
CA GLU A 68 -5.41 1.90 -8.60
C GLU A 68 -4.84 1.14 -7.39
N LEU A 69 -3.63 1.48 -6.96
CA LEU A 69 -2.96 0.83 -5.83
C LEU A 69 -3.67 1.10 -4.50
N VAL A 70 -4.11 2.34 -4.26
CA VAL A 70 -4.94 2.71 -3.09
C VAL A 70 -6.21 1.87 -3.03
N LYS A 71 -6.89 1.68 -4.16
CA LYS A 71 -8.09 0.84 -4.24
C LYS A 71 -7.78 -0.60 -3.84
N VAL A 72 -6.72 -1.18 -4.41
CA VAL A 72 -6.29 -2.56 -4.13
C VAL A 72 -5.91 -2.72 -2.65
N ILE A 73 -5.08 -1.83 -2.10
CA ILE A 73 -4.69 -1.87 -0.68
C ILE A 73 -5.94 -1.72 0.21
N GLY A 74 -6.86 -0.82 -0.14
CA GLY A 74 -8.12 -0.66 0.58
C GLY A 74 -8.99 -1.91 0.58
N GLU A 75 -9.03 -2.69 -0.50
CA GLU A 75 -9.73 -3.98 -0.55
C GLU A 75 -9.05 -5.01 0.36
N ILE A 76 -7.71 -5.08 0.35
CA ILE A 76 -6.92 -5.96 1.20
C ILE A 76 -7.14 -5.64 2.68
N VAL A 77 -7.09 -4.37 3.06
CA VAL A 77 -7.31 -3.92 4.46
C VAL A 77 -8.73 -4.25 4.92
N ARG A 78 -9.74 -4.02 4.07
CA ARG A 78 -11.15 -4.32 4.39
C ARG A 78 -11.44 -5.82 4.51
N ALA A 79 -10.70 -6.66 3.80
CA ALA A 79 -10.85 -8.11 3.93
C ALA A 79 -10.54 -8.60 5.37
N GLY A 80 -9.66 -7.89 6.09
CA GLY A 80 -9.46 -8.08 7.54
C GLY A 80 -8.83 -9.42 7.95
N GLU A 81 -8.25 -10.17 7.00
CA GLU A 81 -7.68 -11.49 7.29
C GLU A 81 -6.34 -11.43 8.04
N PHE A 82 -5.68 -10.27 8.02
CA PHE A 82 -4.39 -10.02 8.65
C PHE A 82 -4.21 -8.53 8.99
N ALA A 83 -3.26 -8.21 9.86
CA ALA A 83 -2.92 -6.82 10.17
C ALA A 83 -2.12 -6.18 9.03
N VAL A 84 -2.36 -4.89 8.77
CA VAL A 84 -1.62 -4.11 7.78
C VAL A 84 -1.07 -2.84 8.44
N ILE A 85 0.21 -2.58 8.24
CA ILE A 85 0.85 -1.31 8.59
C ILE A 85 1.30 -0.65 7.29
N VAL A 86 0.86 0.59 7.07
CA VAL A 86 1.24 1.41 5.92
C VAL A 86 2.09 2.56 6.44
N VAL A 87 3.32 2.68 5.96
CA VAL A 87 4.20 3.83 6.18
C VAL A 87 4.12 4.69 4.93
N GLU A 88 3.70 5.93 5.07
CA GLU A 88 3.48 6.84 3.94
C GLU A 88 3.69 8.30 4.35
N GLN A 89 4.35 9.05 3.48
CA GLN A 89 4.49 10.51 3.62
C GLN A 89 3.23 11.24 3.16
N HIS A 90 2.46 10.63 2.26
CA HIS A 90 1.17 11.16 1.77
C HIS A 90 0.08 10.86 2.81
N ALA A 91 0.14 11.58 3.95
CA ALA A 91 -0.67 11.31 5.14
C ALA A 91 -2.16 11.10 4.85
N ARG A 92 -2.77 11.92 3.98
CA ARG A 92 -4.20 11.78 3.64
C ARG A 92 -4.53 10.45 2.96
N LEU A 93 -3.61 9.90 2.15
CA LEU A 93 -3.77 8.58 1.53
C LEU A 93 -3.68 7.47 2.58
N ALA A 94 -2.65 7.52 3.44
CA ALA A 94 -2.49 6.55 4.53
C ALA A 94 -3.71 6.53 5.47
N LEU A 95 -4.18 7.71 5.88
CA LEU A 95 -5.35 7.86 6.75
C LEU A 95 -6.64 7.33 6.10
N GLY A 96 -6.79 7.47 4.80
CA GLY A 96 -7.94 6.91 4.05
C GLY A 96 -7.94 5.38 3.96
N LEU A 97 -6.80 4.74 4.19
CA LEU A 97 -6.63 3.28 4.12
C LEU A 97 -6.69 2.59 5.48
N THR A 98 -6.51 3.32 6.58
CA THR A 98 -6.29 2.78 7.92
C THR A 98 -7.31 3.29 8.93
N THR A 99 -7.47 2.57 10.05
CA THR A 99 -8.36 2.97 11.15
C THR A 99 -7.62 3.69 12.26
N GLN A 100 -6.32 3.45 12.40
CA GLN A 100 -5.46 4.04 13.41
C GLN A 100 -4.23 4.65 12.75
N ALA A 101 -3.75 5.73 13.30
CA ALA A 101 -2.55 6.41 12.83
C ALA A 101 -1.57 6.71 13.96
N MET A 102 -0.29 6.64 13.63
CA MET A 102 0.81 7.09 14.46
C MET A 102 1.69 8.01 13.64
N VAL A 103 2.06 9.15 14.21
CA VAL A 103 3.04 10.06 13.64
C VAL A 103 4.38 9.82 14.34
N LEU A 104 5.41 9.58 13.55
CA LEU A 104 6.76 9.38 14.03
C LEU A 104 7.63 10.58 13.64
N ASP A 105 8.41 11.07 14.61
CA ASP A 105 9.49 12.02 14.37
C ASP A 105 10.76 11.52 15.06
N ARG A 106 11.86 11.45 14.32
CA ARG A 106 13.19 11.01 14.80
C ARG A 106 13.17 9.74 15.64
N GLY A 107 12.41 8.74 15.17
CA GLY A 107 12.29 7.44 15.82
C GLY A 107 11.38 7.41 17.06
N ARG A 108 10.62 8.47 17.33
CA ARG A 108 9.66 8.56 18.43
C ARG A 108 8.24 8.75 17.92
N VAL A 109 7.29 8.11 18.57
CA VAL A 109 5.87 8.36 18.33
C VAL A 109 5.50 9.68 19.02
N VAL A 110 5.18 10.69 18.23
CA VAL A 110 4.81 12.04 18.72
C VAL A 110 3.30 12.24 18.77
N HIS A 111 2.53 11.45 18.03
CA HIS A 111 1.07 11.51 18.06
C HIS A 111 0.44 10.15 17.74
N ARG A 112 -0.74 9.89 18.34
CA ARG A 112 -1.59 8.72 18.03
C ARG A 112 -3.04 9.17 18.03
N ALA A 113 -3.79 8.76 17.00
CA ALA A 113 -5.22 9.05 16.90
C ALA A 113 -5.91 8.05 15.97
N ALA A 114 -7.25 8.05 15.98
CA ALA A 114 -8.02 7.43 14.94
C ALA A 114 -7.80 8.17 13.62
N SER A 115 -7.65 7.44 12.51
CA SER A 115 -7.41 8.05 11.18
C SER A 115 -8.52 9.03 10.80
N GLU A 116 -9.77 8.68 11.12
CA GLU A 116 -10.93 9.52 10.84
C GLU A 116 -10.89 10.85 11.62
N GLU A 117 -10.41 10.84 12.86
CA GLU A 117 -10.25 12.03 13.67
C GLU A 117 -9.27 13.02 13.03
N LEU A 118 -8.10 12.54 12.59
CA LEU A 118 -7.12 13.37 11.88
C LEU A 118 -7.62 13.88 10.53
N LEU A 119 -8.42 13.10 9.81
CA LEU A 119 -9.03 13.55 8.54
C LEU A 119 -10.06 14.66 8.76
N ARG A 120 -10.73 14.70 9.91
CA ARG A 120 -11.70 15.75 10.28
C ARG A 120 -11.06 17.03 10.79
N ASP A 121 -9.79 16.98 11.22
CA ASP A 121 -9.02 18.13 11.71
C ASP A 121 -7.78 18.40 10.83
N PRO A 122 -7.98 19.08 9.67
CA PRO A 122 -6.91 19.41 8.76
C PRO A 122 -5.81 20.26 9.41
N ALA A 123 -6.15 21.14 10.35
CA ALA A 123 -5.19 22.03 10.99
C ALA A 123 -4.20 21.26 11.87
N THR A 124 -4.69 20.28 12.62
CA THR A 124 -3.81 19.38 13.40
C THR A 124 -2.98 18.49 12.47
N LEU A 125 -3.60 17.95 11.41
CA LEU A 125 -2.87 17.11 10.43
C LEU A 125 -1.72 17.89 9.77
N ASP A 126 -1.98 19.09 9.27
CA ASP A 126 -0.96 19.92 8.60
C ASP A 126 0.19 20.30 9.56
N ARG A 127 -0.11 20.57 10.83
CA ARG A 127 0.91 20.82 11.87
C ARG A 127 1.76 19.58 12.13
N LEU A 128 1.17 18.39 12.20
CA LEU A 128 1.89 17.14 12.43
C LEU A 128 2.79 16.77 11.25
N ILE A 129 2.33 16.99 10.01
CA ILE A 129 3.12 16.76 8.80
C ILE A 129 4.32 17.74 8.71
N ALA A 130 4.13 18.98 9.14
CA ALA A 130 5.21 20.00 9.09
C ALA A 130 6.35 19.73 10.09
N VAL A 131 6.13 18.88 11.08
CA VAL A 131 7.13 18.54 12.13
C VAL A 131 7.80 17.19 11.84
N ALA A 132 7.17 16.31 11.08
CA ALA A 132 7.69 15.02 10.69
C ALA A 132 8.52 15.14 9.40
#